data_20eeded7f928fefe1988f10908b76b99
#
_entry.id   20eeded7f928fefe1988f10908b76b99
#
_cell.length_a   1.000
_cell.length_b   1.000
_cell.length_c   1.000
_cell.angle_alpha   90.00
_cell.angle_beta   90.00
_cell.angle_gamma   90.00
#
_symmetry.space_group_name_H-M   'P 1'
#
loop_
_entity.id
_entity.type
_entity.pdbx_description
1 polymer ?
#
loop_
_entity_poly.entity_id
_entity_poly.type
_entity_poly.pdbx_seq_one_letter_code
_entity_poly.pdbx_strand_id
1 'polypeptide(L)'
;MCDSVLSANKRGHTREDVILSSKKIKAAGFKLGLQMMTGLYTSNESLDIKTAEEFIKLKPDMVRIYPTVVMKGTELETLYNSGVYEPAKFESTVELCSFLLNLFERKNNIPVIRLGLHDSESLRKNMVSGVFHPAFSEVCESNLIFHEILAQIKKLEMKSGNITVKINSRDISKAVGQKRVNLKKFKDLGYNINFVFCNEIKLGKVFVSV
;
A
#
# COMPACT_ATOMS: atom_id res chain seq x y z
N MET A 1 -5.29 -7.08 -13.29
CA MET A 1 -5.83 -6.36 -14.46
C MET A 1 -7.17 -6.98 -14.83
N CYS A 2 -8.23 -6.21 -14.80
CA CYS A 2 -9.59 -6.67 -15.09
C CYS A 2 -10.16 -5.80 -16.21
N ASP A 3 -10.49 -6.40 -17.36
CA ASP A 3 -10.92 -5.65 -18.55
C ASP A 3 -12.24 -4.91 -18.33
N SER A 4 -13.15 -5.44 -17.50
CA SER A 4 -14.39 -4.71 -17.15
C SER A 4 -14.09 -3.43 -16.37
N VAL A 5 -13.12 -3.45 -15.43
CA VAL A 5 -12.69 -2.25 -14.70
C VAL A 5 -11.96 -1.28 -15.62
N LEU A 6 -11.08 -1.78 -16.50
CA LEU A 6 -10.37 -0.94 -17.48
C LEU A 6 -11.36 -0.23 -18.41
N SER A 7 -12.35 -0.94 -18.92
CA SER A 7 -13.40 -0.39 -19.78
C SER A 7 -14.27 0.63 -19.04
N ALA A 8 -14.74 0.32 -17.84
CA ALA A 8 -15.54 1.24 -17.02
C ALA A 8 -14.82 2.55 -16.69
N ASN A 9 -13.50 2.52 -16.61
CA ASN A 9 -12.64 3.69 -16.37
C ASN A 9 -12.04 4.27 -17.67
N LYS A 10 -12.49 3.84 -18.85
CA LYS A 10 -12.08 4.34 -20.17
C LYS A 10 -10.55 4.37 -20.34
N ARG A 11 -9.85 3.30 -19.87
CA ARG A 11 -8.37 3.27 -19.86
C ARG A 11 -7.74 3.12 -21.25
N GLY A 12 -8.52 2.78 -22.29
CA GLY A 12 -8.06 2.71 -23.67
C GLY A 12 -7.12 1.53 -23.98
N HIS A 13 -7.01 0.55 -23.06
CA HIS A 13 -6.21 -0.66 -23.24
C HIS A 13 -6.83 -1.82 -22.47
N THR A 14 -6.44 -3.03 -22.85
CA THR A 14 -6.87 -4.29 -22.23
C THR A 14 -5.76 -4.93 -21.38
N ARG A 15 -6.11 -5.97 -20.64
CA ARG A 15 -5.15 -6.83 -19.95
C ARG A 15 -4.10 -7.40 -20.92
N GLU A 16 -4.53 -7.83 -22.11
CA GLU A 16 -3.65 -8.42 -23.11
C GLU A 16 -2.65 -7.39 -23.67
N ASP A 17 -3.08 -6.15 -23.85
CA ASP A 17 -2.17 -5.06 -24.28
C ASP A 17 -1.04 -4.84 -23.28
N VAL A 18 -1.35 -4.89 -21.96
CA VAL A 18 -0.33 -4.78 -20.92
C VAL A 18 0.64 -5.94 -20.98
N ILE A 19 0.15 -7.18 -21.15
CA ILE A 19 1.00 -8.38 -21.26
C ILE A 19 1.92 -8.30 -22.49
N LEU A 20 1.38 -7.98 -23.64
CA LEU A 20 2.14 -7.88 -24.91
C LEU A 20 3.18 -6.76 -24.83
N SER A 21 2.80 -5.58 -24.35
CA SER A 21 3.71 -4.45 -24.16
C SER A 21 4.85 -4.78 -23.20
N SER A 22 4.53 -5.45 -22.08
CA SER A 22 5.54 -5.91 -21.09
C SER A 22 6.54 -6.87 -21.71
N LYS A 23 6.07 -7.83 -22.52
CA LYS A 23 6.96 -8.76 -23.25
C LYS A 23 7.87 -8.03 -24.23
N LYS A 24 7.33 -7.07 -25.00
CA LYS A 24 8.10 -6.27 -25.98
C LYS A 24 9.17 -5.42 -25.30
N ILE A 25 8.83 -4.74 -24.18
CA ILE A 25 9.77 -3.94 -23.40
C ILE A 25 10.96 -4.79 -22.93
N LYS A 26 10.66 -5.96 -22.37
CA LYS A 26 11.71 -6.88 -21.87
C LYS A 26 12.54 -7.48 -23.00
N ALA A 27 11.91 -7.87 -24.09
CA ALA A 27 12.61 -8.39 -25.28
C ALA A 27 13.57 -7.36 -25.91
N ALA A 28 13.24 -6.07 -25.79
CA ALA A 28 14.10 -4.97 -26.21
C ALA A 28 15.22 -4.63 -25.20
N GLY A 29 15.36 -5.36 -24.10
CA GLY A 29 16.40 -5.16 -23.08
C GLY A 29 16.15 -4.02 -22.10
N PHE A 30 14.95 -3.43 -22.08
CA PHE A 30 14.61 -2.36 -21.12
C PHE A 30 14.10 -2.92 -19.80
N LYS A 31 14.28 -2.14 -18.72
CA LYS A 31 13.64 -2.40 -17.44
C LYS A 31 12.14 -2.15 -17.54
N LEU A 32 11.36 -3.07 -16.99
CA LEU A 32 9.90 -2.98 -16.96
C LEU A 32 9.41 -2.33 -15.66
N GLY A 33 8.82 -1.13 -15.78
CA GLY A 33 8.07 -0.50 -14.69
C GLY A 33 6.57 -0.67 -14.92
N LEU A 34 5.83 -1.18 -13.93
CA LEU A 34 4.37 -1.25 -14.00
C LEU A 34 3.74 -0.29 -12.99
N GLN A 35 2.56 0.21 -13.33
CA GLN A 35 1.79 1.10 -12.47
C GLN A 35 0.37 0.58 -12.31
N MET A 36 -0.11 0.50 -11.07
CA MET A 36 -1.49 0.18 -10.77
C MET A 36 -2.16 1.31 -9.98
N MET A 37 -3.48 1.35 -10.07
CA MET A 37 -4.33 2.15 -9.21
C MET A 37 -5.20 1.23 -8.36
N THR A 38 -5.48 1.64 -7.13
CA THR A 38 -6.42 0.96 -6.24
C THR A 38 -7.70 1.75 -6.10
N GLY A 39 -8.83 1.06 -5.93
CA GLY A 39 -10.13 1.70 -5.73
C GLY A 39 -10.70 2.42 -6.97
N LEU A 40 -10.38 1.95 -8.18
CA LEU A 40 -11.01 2.43 -9.41
C LEU A 40 -12.52 2.17 -9.40
N TYR A 41 -13.29 2.97 -10.11
CA TYR A 41 -14.72 2.73 -10.32
C TYR A 41 -14.96 1.28 -10.78
N THR A 42 -15.93 0.61 -10.21
CA THR A 42 -16.25 -0.83 -10.37
C THR A 42 -15.17 -1.81 -9.88
N SER A 43 -14.03 -1.34 -9.32
CA SER A 43 -13.05 -2.20 -8.67
C SER A 43 -13.40 -2.47 -7.22
N ASN A 44 -12.73 -3.45 -6.65
CA ASN A 44 -12.75 -3.77 -5.23
C ASN A 44 -11.38 -4.33 -4.81
N GLU A 45 -11.20 -4.54 -3.51
CA GLU A 45 -9.94 -5.04 -2.94
C GLU A 45 -9.46 -6.33 -3.62
N SER A 46 -10.36 -7.29 -3.85
CA SER A 46 -10.01 -8.58 -4.49
C SER A 46 -9.50 -8.38 -5.92
N LEU A 47 -10.11 -7.49 -6.70
CA LEU A 47 -9.68 -7.18 -8.08
C LEU A 47 -8.35 -6.42 -8.10
N ASP A 48 -8.12 -5.55 -7.12
CA ASP A 48 -6.85 -4.83 -6.98
C ASP A 48 -5.71 -5.79 -6.60
N ILE A 49 -5.95 -6.73 -5.66
CA ILE A 49 -5.00 -7.79 -5.31
C ILE A 49 -4.72 -8.70 -6.53
N LYS A 50 -5.75 -9.12 -7.26
CA LYS A 50 -5.59 -9.91 -8.48
C LYS A 50 -4.75 -9.16 -9.53
N THR A 51 -4.90 -7.84 -9.64
CA THR A 51 -4.06 -7.03 -10.53
C THR A 51 -2.59 -7.08 -10.12
N ALA A 52 -2.30 -7.00 -8.81
CA ALA A 52 -0.93 -7.12 -8.31
C ALA A 52 -0.34 -8.51 -8.58
N GLU A 53 -1.12 -9.58 -8.40
CA GLU A 53 -0.69 -10.95 -8.70
C GLU A 53 -0.37 -11.15 -10.19
N GLU A 54 -1.17 -10.56 -11.09
CA GLU A 54 -0.88 -10.56 -12.53
C GLU A 54 0.41 -9.78 -12.86
N PHE A 55 0.65 -8.65 -12.18
CA PHE A 55 1.90 -7.90 -12.33
C PHE A 55 3.12 -8.74 -11.91
N ILE A 56 3.03 -9.47 -10.80
CA ILE A 56 4.12 -10.34 -10.33
C ILE A 56 4.47 -11.40 -11.37
N LYS A 57 3.48 -11.99 -12.06
CA LYS A 57 3.71 -12.95 -13.15
C LYS A 57 4.51 -12.35 -14.33
N LEU A 58 4.38 -11.04 -14.55
CA LEU A 58 5.15 -10.32 -15.57
C LEU A 58 6.58 -10.02 -15.13
N LYS A 59 6.92 -10.24 -13.85
CA LYS A 59 8.25 -10.02 -13.25
C LYS A 59 8.78 -8.61 -13.57
N PRO A 60 8.09 -7.53 -13.18
CA PRO A 60 8.56 -6.17 -13.40
C PRO A 60 9.81 -5.89 -12.56
N ASP A 61 10.64 -4.95 -13.00
CA ASP A 61 11.79 -4.46 -12.25
C ASP A 61 11.36 -3.48 -11.13
N MET A 62 10.19 -2.85 -11.29
CA MET A 62 9.63 -1.92 -10.32
C MET A 62 8.14 -1.73 -10.50
N VAL A 63 7.45 -1.30 -9.44
CA VAL A 63 6.01 -1.01 -9.44
C VAL A 63 5.72 0.35 -8.80
N ARG A 64 4.65 1.00 -9.26
CA ARG A 64 4.02 2.16 -8.62
C ARG A 64 2.59 1.82 -8.25
N ILE A 65 2.13 2.29 -7.08
CA ILE A 65 0.77 2.07 -6.60
C ILE A 65 0.15 3.43 -6.24
N TYR A 66 -0.97 3.76 -6.87
CA TYR A 66 -1.69 5.00 -6.65
C TYR A 66 -3.12 4.74 -6.20
N PRO A 67 -3.51 5.13 -4.99
CA PRO A 67 -4.92 5.22 -4.62
C PRO A 67 -5.67 6.18 -5.54
N THR A 68 -6.89 5.80 -5.92
CA THR A 68 -7.75 6.64 -6.75
C THR A 68 -8.28 7.81 -5.95
N VAL A 69 -8.25 8.99 -6.55
CA VAL A 69 -8.86 10.22 -6.03
C VAL A 69 -9.82 10.81 -7.06
N VAL A 70 -10.85 11.47 -6.59
CA VAL A 70 -11.82 12.21 -7.41
C VAL A 70 -11.27 13.60 -7.65
N MET A 71 -11.11 13.97 -8.90
CA MET A 71 -10.60 15.28 -9.33
C MET A 71 -11.71 16.10 -9.99
N LYS A 72 -11.71 17.41 -9.78
CA LYS A 72 -12.64 18.35 -10.43
C LYS A 72 -12.59 18.24 -11.95
N GLY A 73 -13.75 18.33 -12.59
CA GLY A 73 -13.89 18.31 -14.05
C GLY A 73 -13.74 16.92 -14.68
N THR A 74 -13.70 15.85 -13.87
CA THR A 74 -13.59 14.47 -14.38
C THR A 74 -14.97 13.77 -14.36
N GLU A 75 -15.12 12.75 -15.20
CA GLU A 75 -16.31 11.89 -15.17
C GLU A 75 -16.48 11.19 -13.80
N LEU A 76 -15.36 10.88 -13.14
CA LEU A 76 -15.38 10.28 -11.81
C LEU A 76 -16.00 11.23 -10.76
N GLU A 77 -15.83 12.55 -10.91
CA GLU A 77 -16.53 13.54 -10.08
C GLU A 77 -18.04 13.48 -10.30
N THR A 78 -18.50 13.32 -11.54
CA THR A 78 -19.91 13.17 -11.85
C THR A 78 -20.51 11.93 -11.20
N LEU A 79 -19.80 10.79 -11.29
CA LEU A 79 -20.21 9.53 -10.64
C LEU A 79 -20.22 9.66 -9.10
N TYR A 80 -19.24 10.36 -8.54
CA TYR A 80 -19.17 10.64 -7.10
C TYR A 80 -20.35 11.51 -6.64
N ASN A 81 -20.61 12.61 -7.33
CA ASN A 81 -21.70 13.53 -6.98
C ASN A 81 -23.09 12.91 -7.13
N SER A 82 -23.25 11.94 -8.02
CA SER A 82 -24.49 11.17 -8.20
C SER A 82 -24.63 9.98 -7.23
N GLY A 83 -23.64 9.74 -6.38
CA GLY A 83 -23.64 8.62 -5.43
C GLY A 83 -23.41 7.22 -6.07
N VAL A 84 -23.03 7.19 -7.35
CA VAL A 84 -22.71 5.92 -8.07
C VAL A 84 -21.31 5.41 -7.74
N TYR A 85 -20.40 6.31 -7.39
CA TYR A 85 -19.04 5.96 -6.96
C TYR A 85 -18.75 6.56 -5.57
N GLU A 86 -18.21 5.75 -4.68
CA GLU A 86 -17.70 6.16 -3.38
C GLU A 86 -16.23 5.77 -3.28
N PRO A 87 -15.31 6.73 -3.05
CA PRO A 87 -13.90 6.42 -2.84
C PRO A 87 -13.70 5.59 -1.56
N ALA A 88 -12.72 4.69 -1.59
CA ALA A 88 -12.36 3.91 -0.42
C ALA A 88 -11.95 4.82 0.76
N LYS A 89 -12.25 4.39 2.00
CA LYS A 89 -11.86 5.09 3.22
C LYS A 89 -10.35 5.04 3.43
N PHE A 90 -9.83 6.01 4.19
CA PHE A 90 -8.39 6.11 4.45
C PHE A 90 -7.83 4.82 5.05
N GLU A 91 -8.47 4.29 6.08
CA GLU A 91 -8.03 3.11 6.81
C GLU A 91 -7.99 1.88 5.91
N SER A 92 -9.04 1.60 5.15
CA SER A 92 -9.09 0.46 4.23
C SER A 92 -8.08 0.59 3.09
N THR A 93 -7.85 1.82 2.61
CA THR A 93 -6.82 2.08 1.59
C THR A 93 -5.41 1.83 2.15
N VAL A 94 -5.14 2.23 3.40
CA VAL A 94 -3.87 1.94 4.09
C VAL A 94 -3.68 0.44 4.26
N GLU A 95 -4.71 -0.30 4.70
CA GLU A 95 -4.63 -1.76 4.83
C GLU A 95 -4.31 -2.44 3.50
N LEU A 96 -5.06 -2.15 2.44
CA LEU A 96 -4.82 -2.70 1.11
C LEU A 96 -3.42 -2.34 0.60
N CYS A 97 -3.03 -1.08 0.67
CA CYS A 97 -1.72 -0.64 0.17
C CYS A 97 -0.55 -1.21 0.98
N SER A 98 -0.71 -1.40 2.29
CA SER A 98 0.27 -2.10 3.14
C SER A 98 0.39 -3.57 2.74
N PHE A 99 -0.73 -4.24 2.47
CA PHE A 99 -0.73 -5.60 1.95
C PHE A 99 -0.02 -5.70 0.60
N LEU A 100 -0.31 -4.79 -0.34
CA LEU A 100 0.33 -4.75 -1.65
C LEU A 100 1.84 -4.47 -1.56
N LEU A 101 2.25 -3.56 -0.67
CA LEU A 101 3.66 -3.30 -0.39
C LEU A 101 4.39 -4.57 0.11
N ASN A 102 3.79 -5.28 1.05
CA ASN A 102 4.30 -6.57 1.52
C ASN A 102 4.37 -7.61 0.41
N LEU A 103 3.33 -7.68 -0.43
CA LEU A 103 3.24 -8.63 -1.53
C LEU A 103 4.34 -8.39 -2.57
N PHE A 104 4.56 -7.14 -2.98
CA PHE A 104 5.61 -6.83 -3.96
C PHE A 104 7.01 -6.91 -3.37
N GLU A 105 7.30 -6.17 -2.29
CA GLU A 105 8.67 -6.01 -1.80
C GLU A 105 9.17 -7.21 -0.99
N ARG A 106 8.36 -7.67 -0.01
CA ARG A 106 8.83 -8.67 0.94
C ARG A 106 8.66 -10.10 0.44
N LYS A 107 7.56 -10.38 -0.28
CA LYS A 107 7.28 -11.73 -0.79
C LYS A 107 7.87 -12.00 -2.18
N ASN A 108 7.96 -10.99 -3.04
CA ASN A 108 8.38 -11.16 -4.44
C ASN A 108 9.63 -10.36 -4.82
N ASN A 109 10.22 -9.61 -3.89
CA ASN A 109 11.43 -8.80 -4.12
C ASN A 109 11.32 -7.83 -5.31
N ILE A 110 10.13 -7.26 -5.52
CA ILE A 110 9.84 -6.27 -6.54
C ILE A 110 9.71 -4.90 -5.85
N PRO A 111 10.61 -3.93 -6.10
CA PRO A 111 10.57 -2.64 -5.43
C PRO A 111 9.34 -1.81 -5.82
N VAL A 112 8.65 -1.27 -4.82
CA VAL A 112 7.58 -0.27 -4.98
C VAL A 112 8.22 1.11 -4.92
N ILE A 113 8.58 1.65 -6.07
CA ILE A 113 9.31 2.92 -6.17
C ILE A 113 8.44 4.16 -5.88
N ARG A 114 7.13 3.97 -5.84
CA ARG A 114 6.16 5.00 -5.46
C ARG A 114 4.89 4.36 -4.90
N LEU A 115 4.53 4.77 -3.69
CA LEU A 115 3.26 4.43 -3.07
C LEU A 115 2.56 5.72 -2.62
N GLY A 116 1.37 5.98 -3.18
CA GLY A 116 0.63 7.23 -2.98
C GLY A 116 0.95 8.31 -4.00
N LEU A 117 0.08 9.32 -4.06
CA LEU A 117 0.15 10.40 -5.01
C LEU A 117 1.27 11.40 -4.66
N HIS A 118 1.82 12.04 -5.68
CA HIS A 118 2.75 13.14 -5.48
C HIS A 118 1.99 14.38 -4.97
N ASP A 119 2.52 14.99 -3.92
CA ASP A 119 1.99 16.24 -3.41
C ASP A 119 2.28 17.37 -4.40
N SER A 120 1.22 17.99 -4.90
CA SER A 120 1.29 19.11 -5.83
C SER A 120 0.18 20.11 -5.54
N GLU A 121 0.42 21.37 -5.88
CA GLU A 121 -0.59 22.43 -5.76
C GLU A 121 -1.86 22.08 -6.58
N SER A 122 -1.68 21.55 -7.78
CA SER A 122 -2.79 21.12 -8.65
C SER A 122 -3.64 20.04 -7.99
N LEU A 123 -3.00 19.03 -7.37
CA LEU A 123 -3.73 17.97 -6.64
C LEU A 123 -4.53 18.56 -5.50
N ARG A 124 -3.90 19.39 -4.64
CA ARG A 124 -4.57 19.99 -3.47
C ARG A 124 -5.75 20.87 -3.86
N LYS A 125 -5.62 21.63 -4.96
CA LYS A 125 -6.66 22.58 -5.43
C LYS A 125 -7.83 21.87 -6.10
N ASN A 126 -7.59 20.76 -6.79
CA ASN A 126 -8.58 20.10 -7.63
C ASN A 126 -9.11 18.78 -7.09
N MET A 127 -8.57 18.26 -6.00
CA MET A 127 -9.09 17.05 -5.37
C MET A 127 -10.43 17.33 -4.68
N VAL A 128 -11.43 16.51 -4.98
CA VAL A 128 -12.78 16.56 -4.42
C VAL A 128 -12.92 15.55 -3.28
N SER A 129 -12.44 14.32 -3.50
CA SER A 129 -12.58 13.22 -2.54
C SER A 129 -11.53 12.14 -2.79
N GLY A 130 -11.42 11.18 -1.87
CA GLY A 130 -10.49 10.06 -1.95
C GLY A 130 -9.35 10.17 -0.95
N VAL A 131 -8.33 9.32 -1.09
CA VAL A 131 -7.23 9.21 -0.12
C VAL A 131 -6.00 9.92 -0.62
N PHE A 132 -5.63 10.98 0.08
CA PHE A 132 -4.36 11.68 -0.10
C PHE A 132 -3.69 11.94 1.27
N HIS A 133 -2.41 11.62 1.35
CA HIS A 133 -1.55 11.97 2.47
C HIS A 133 -0.12 12.20 1.96
N PRO A 134 0.57 13.30 2.31
CA PRO A 134 1.91 13.61 1.79
C PRO A 134 2.94 12.51 2.05
N ALA A 135 2.82 11.84 3.20
CA ALA A 135 3.66 10.72 3.62
C ALA A 135 2.91 9.37 3.58
N PHE A 136 2.10 9.13 2.53
CA PHE A 136 1.24 7.93 2.46
C PHE A 136 2.04 6.63 2.51
N SER A 137 3.19 6.58 1.82
CA SER A 137 4.09 5.41 1.87
C SER A 137 4.55 5.10 3.29
N GLU A 138 4.95 6.12 4.04
CA GLU A 138 5.39 5.95 5.44
C GLU A 138 4.26 5.44 6.34
N VAL A 139 3.02 5.91 6.12
CA VAL A 139 1.84 5.42 6.83
C VAL A 139 1.62 3.93 6.54
N CYS A 140 1.71 3.50 5.27
CA CYS A 140 1.58 2.09 4.89
C CYS A 140 2.71 1.22 5.45
N GLU A 141 3.95 1.70 5.42
CA GLU A 141 5.09 1.00 6.02
C GLU A 141 4.93 0.87 7.53
N SER A 142 4.44 1.92 8.18
CA SER A 142 4.13 1.92 9.62
C SER A 142 3.06 0.88 9.97
N ASN A 143 1.99 0.83 9.17
CA ASN A 143 0.92 -0.16 9.34
C ASN A 143 1.45 -1.59 9.12
N LEU A 144 2.33 -1.78 8.15
CA LEU A 144 2.96 -3.08 7.89
C LEU A 144 3.82 -3.56 9.07
N ILE A 145 4.60 -2.68 9.70
CA ILE A 145 5.38 -3.00 10.89
C ILE A 145 4.46 -3.33 12.08
N PHE A 146 3.38 -2.56 12.25
CA PHE A 146 2.37 -2.86 13.29
C PHE A 146 1.82 -4.28 13.16
N HIS A 147 1.40 -4.68 11.96
CA HIS A 147 0.88 -6.03 11.72
C HIS A 147 1.95 -7.11 11.90
N GLU A 148 3.21 -6.84 11.56
CA GLU A 148 4.31 -7.79 11.77
C GLU A 148 4.58 -8.02 13.26
N ILE A 149 4.62 -6.96 14.07
CA ILE A 149 4.75 -7.05 15.53
C ILE A 149 3.56 -7.82 16.10
N LEU A 150 2.34 -7.44 15.72
CA LEU A 150 1.12 -8.09 16.21
C LEU A 150 1.08 -9.58 15.86
N ALA A 151 1.52 -9.97 14.66
CA ALA A 151 1.58 -11.37 14.25
C ALA A 151 2.59 -12.17 15.09
N GLN A 152 3.73 -11.55 15.46
CA GLN A 152 4.70 -12.21 16.34
C GLN A 152 4.18 -12.31 17.78
N ILE A 153 3.51 -11.29 18.33
CA ILE A 153 2.85 -11.34 19.65
C ILE A 153 1.84 -12.48 19.70
N LYS A 154 1.01 -12.61 18.66
CA LYS A 154 0.02 -13.70 18.58
C LYS A 154 0.66 -15.10 18.60
N LYS A 155 1.84 -15.27 17.99
CA LYS A 155 2.60 -16.54 18.03
C LYS A 155 3.16 -16.86 19.41
N LEU A 156 3.36 -15.86 20.28
CA LEU A 156 3.75 -16.04 21.67
C LEU A 156 2.56 -16.36 22.58
N GLU A 157 1.34 -16.43 22.03
CA GLU A 157 0.08 -16.71 22.74
C GLU A 157 -0.20 -15.74 23.91
N MET A 158 0.42 -14.57 23.90
CA MET A 158 0.23 -13.53 24.91
C MET A 158 -1.10 -12.81 24.68
N LYS A 159 -1.89 -12.69 25.76
CA LYS A 159 -3.18 -11.95 25.73
C LYS A 159 -3.00 -10.46 26.05
N SER A 160 -2.02 -10.12 26.86
CA SER A 160 -1.68 -8.73 27.25
C SER A 160 -0.31 -8.70 27.94
N GLY A 161 0.23 -7.52 28.20
CA GLY A 161 1.44 -7.32 29.01
C GLY A 161 2.54 -6.52 28.33
N ASN A 162 3.74 -6.59 28.90
CA ASN A 162 4.92 -5.90 28.39
C ASN A 162 5.58 -6.74 27.30
N ILE A 163 5.85 -6.10 26.19
CA ILE A 163 6.44 -6.72 24.99
C ILE A 163 7.72 -5.96 24.62
N THR A 164 8.80 -6.69 24.45
CA THR A 164 10.06 -6.15 23.94
C THR A 164 10.13 -6.37 22.44
N VAL A 165 10.37 -5.29 21.70
CA VAL A 165 10.51 -5.32 20.22
C VAL A 165 11.91 -4.85 19.85
N LYS A 166 12.74 -5.76 19.35
CA LYS A 166 14.04 -5.44 18.78
C LYS A 166 13.86 -4.98 17.33
N ILE A 167 14.43 -3.83 16.98
CA ILE A 167 14.24 -3.18 15.68
C ILE A 167 15.47 -2.37 15.30
N ASN A 168 15.69 -2.19 14.00
CA ASN A 168 16.71 -1.25 13.54
C ASN A 168 16.35 0.20 13.92
N SER A 169 17.33 0.97 14.40
CA SER A 169 17.11 2.34 14.86
C SER A 169 16.49 3.26 13.80
N ARG A 170 16.73 2.98 12.51
CA ARG A 170 16.15 3.74 11.38
C ARG A 170 14.65 3.48 11.16
N ASP A 171 14.11 2.40 11.69
CA ASP A 171 12.71 2.04 11.53
C ASP A 171 11.83 2.44 12.72
N ILE A 172 12.41 3.04 13.76
CA ILE A 172 11.67 3.38 14.98
C ILE A 172 10.49 4.33 14.73
N SER A 173 10.66 5.33 13.87
CA SER A 173 9.59 6.28 13.53
C SER A 173 8.41 5.55 12.91
N LYS A 174 8.67 4.59 12.02
CA LYS A 174 7.65 3.75 11.38
C LYS A 174 6.99 2.81 12.39
N ALA A 175 7.76 2.21 13.29
CA ALA A 175 7.22 1.31 14.31
C ALA A 175 6.32 2.03 15.33
N VAL A 176 6.71 3.22 15.75
CA VAL A 176 5.90 4.09 16.62
C VAL A 176 4.67 4.64 15.89
N GLY A 177 4.82 4.93 14.60
CA GLY A 177 3.82 5.55 13.74
C GLY A 177 3.66 7.05 13.99
N GLN A 178 3.12 7.75 12.99
CA GLN A 178 2.85 9.19 13.09
C GLN A 178 1.93 9.47 14.29
N LYS A 179 2.26 10.51 15.08
CA LYS A 179 1.53 10.85 16.31
C LYS A 179 1.40 9.66 17.28
N ARG A 180 2.33 8.72 17.24
CA ARG A 180 2.38 7.51 18.09
C ARG A 180 1.17 6.58 17.92
N VAL A 181 0.59 6.53 16.71
CA VAL A 181 -0.64 5.79 16.44
C VAL A 181 -0.49 4.29 16.73
N ASN A 182 0.64 3.68 16.40
CA ASN A 182 0.84 2.26 16.64
C ASN A 182 0.96 1.94 18.14
N LEU A 183 1.65 2.78 18.92
CA LEU A 183 1.71 2.60 20.37
C LEU A 183 0.33 2.70 21.04
N LYS A 184 -0.53 3.60 20.54
CA LYS A 184 -1.92 3.69 21.01
C LYS A 184 -2.68 2.42 20.68
N LYS A 185 -2.61 1.95 19.41
CA LYS A 185 -3.25 0.69 18.99
C LYS A 185 -2.79 -0.50 19.83
N PHE A 186 -1.49 -0.63 20.12
CA PHE A 186 -0.98 -1.70 21.00
C PHE A 186 -1.51 -1.58 22.41
N LYS A 187 -1.56 -0.36 22.97
CA LYS A 187 -2.10 -0.12 24.31
C LYS A 187 -3.59 -0.49 24.40
N ASP A 188 -4.37 -0.14 23.38
CA ASP A 188 -5.79 -0.48 23.27
C ASP A 188 -6.01 -2.01 23.18
N LEU A 189 -5.03 -2.74 22.62
CA LEU A 189 -4.98 -4.21 22.60
C LEU A 189 -4.42 -4.83 23.88
N GLY A 190 -4.05 -4.03 24.90
CA GLY A 190 -3.51 -4.51 26.18
C GLY A 190 -2.00 -4.73 26.20
N TYR A 191 -1.25 -4.26 25.19
CA TYR A 191 0.20 -4.43 25.12
C TYR A 191 0.95 -3.13 25.39
N ASN A 192 1.99 -3.19 26.22
CA ASN A 192 2.97 -2.13 26.41
C ASN A 192 4.24 -2.48 25.63
N ILE A 193 4.56 -1.70 24.62
CA ILE A 193 5.72 -1.95 23.75
C ILE A 193 6.95 -1.21 24.27
N ASN A 194 8.04 -1.96 24.47
CA ASN A 194 9.38 -1.43 24.71
C ASN A 194 10.27 -1.73 23.50
N PHE A 195 10.81 -0.68 22.88
CA PHE A 195 11.72 -0.82 21.73
C PHE A 195 13.16 -0.93 22.18
N VAL A 196 13.86 -1.94 21.68
CA VAL A 196 15.31 -2.15 21.85
C VAL A 196 15.98 -2.02 20.47
N PHE A 197 16.96 -1.14 20.37
CA PHE A 197 17.65 -0.91 19.11
C PHE A 197 18.73 -1.95 18.85
N CYS A 198 18.72 -2.50 17.63
CA CYS A 198 19.69 -3.45 17.14
C CYS A 198 19.94 -3.19 15.66
N ASN A 199 21.07 -2.54 15.33
CA ASN A 199 21.38 -2.15 13.96
C ASN A 199 21.79 -3.33 13.05
N GLU A 200 22.01 -4.51 13.61
CA GLU A 200 22.24 -5.74 12.87
C GLU A 200 20.93 -6.30 12.26
N ILE A 201 19.79 -5.86 12.78
CA ILE A 201 18.49 -6.24 12.21
C ILE A 201 18.30 -5.51 10.88
N LYS A 202 17.97 -6.30 9.85
CA LYS A 202 17.67 -5.77 8.51
C LYS A 202 16.49 -4.79 8.58
N LEU A 203 16.58 -3.68 7.84
CA LEU A 203 15.49 -2.71 7.73
C LEU A 203 14.15 -3.38 7.39
N GLY A 204 13.09 -2.92 8.01
CA GLY A 204 11.75 -3.47 7.86
C GLY A 204 11.51 -4.80 8.58
N LYS A 205 12.47 -5.32 9.35
CA LYS A 205 12.32 -6.53 10.19
C LYS A 205 12.24 -6.19 11.65
N VAL A 206 11.48 -6.99 12.39
CA VAL A 206 11.34 -6.88 13.85
C VAL A 206 11.44 -8.26 14.49
N PHE A 207 11.89 -8.31 15.74
CA PHE A 207 11.86 -9.51 16.58
C PHE A 207 11.17 -9.16 17.89
N VAL A 208 10.19 -9.97 18.26
CA VAL A 208 9.35 -9.78 19.44
C VAL A 208 9.70 -10.82 20.48
N SER A 209 9.86 -10.37 21.73
CA SER A 209 10.05 -11.21 22.90
C SER A 209 9.26 -10.63 24.10
N VAL A 210 9.09 -11.45 25.12
CA VAL A 210 8.50 -11.05 26.41
C VAL A 210 9.56 -10.47 27.29
#